data_5ab23dfd7f42c1a1378470b22676f65c
#
_entry.id   5ab23dfd7f42c1a1378470b22676f65c
#
_cell.length_a   1.000
_cell.length_b   1.000
_cell.length_c   1.000
_cell.angle_alpha   90.00
_cell.angle_beta   90.00
_cell.angle_gamma   90.00
#
_symmetry.space_group_name_H-M   'P 1'
#
loop_
_entity.id
_entity.type
_entity.pdbx_description
1 polymer ?
#
loop_
_entity_poly.entity_id
_entity_poly.type
_entity_poly.pdbx_seq_one_letter_code
_entity_poly.pdbx_strand_id
1 'polypeptide(L)'
;MEFDYSDRCKELQGNLLKFMDEHIYPNEKAYKEEIDRNGLEKGNRWIATKIIEDLKPKARAQGLWNLFLPKSARAPEGLSNLDYAPLCEIMGRVGWAPEVFNCSAPDTGNMETIERYGTEEHKKQWLEPLLRGEIRSAFAMTEPNVASSDATNIETRIDRDGDHYVINGHKWWISGAGDPRCAVYILMGKTDINAARHSQQSMILVDAKTPGITVVRPLPVFGYDDAPHGHCEILFENVRVPASNLLLGEGRGFEIAQGRLGPGRIHHCMRAIGVAERALELMCKRLNSRVAFGKKVSEQSIWRERIAESRIQIDTARLLTLKAAYMMDTVGNKFAQAEIAMIKVLAPNVTQQVLDWAIQAHGAGGVSGDFPLAAQWAGNRTLRLADGPDEVHRNAIAKLELAKHISLTEDLGLPITRS
;
A
#
# COMPACT_ATOMS: atom_id res chain seq x y z
N MET A 1 -24.13 13.02 1.31
CA MET A 1 -23.11 12.13 1.86
C MET A 1 -23.37 12.09 3.35
N GLU A 2 -23.80 10.97 3.87
CA GLU A 2 -23.86 10.77 5.30
C GLU A 2 -22.43 10.55 5.80
N PHE A 3 -22.01 11.33 6.79
CA PHE A 3 -20.67 11.24 7.37
C PHE A 3 -20.58 10.24 8.52
N ASP A 4 -21.68 9.52 8.79
CA ASP A 4 -21.74 8.56 9.89
C ASP A 4 -21.35 7.16 9.38
N TYR A 5 -20.52 6.49 10.16
CA TYR A 5 -20.13 5.10 9.88
C TYR A 5 -21.23 4.14 10.32
N SER A 6 -21.25 2.95 9.71
CA SER A 6 -22.16 1.89 10.15
C SER A 6 -21.90 1.52 11.62
N ASP A 7 -22.93 1.02 12.33
CA ASP A 7 -22.79 0.61 13.73
C ASP A 7 -21.72 -0.47 13.89
N ARG A 8 -21.64 -1.38 12.91
CA ARG A 8 -20.57 -2.39 12.85
C ARG A 8 -19.18 -1.77 12.71
N CYS A 9 -19.04 -0.77 11.86
CA CYS A 9 -17.77 -0.06 11.72
C CYS A 9 -17.36 0.63 13.03
N LYS A 10 -18.30 1.25 13.74
CA LYS A 10 -18.07 1.89 15.05
C LYS A 10 -17.63 0.87 16.10
N GLU A 11 -18.26 -0.30 16.14
CA GLU A 11 -17.88 -1.40 17.02
C GLU A 11 -16.46 -1.89 16.72
N LEU A 12 -16.16 -2.16 15.44
CA LEU A 12 -14.83 -2.58 15.01
C LEU A 12 -13.76 -1.54 15.31
N GLN A 13 -14.05 -0.24 15.17
CA GLN A 13 -13.14 0.83 15.56
C GLN A 13 -12.82 0.77 17.06
N GLY A 14 -13.84 0.60 17.91
CA GLY A 14 -13.65 0.48 19.36
C GLY A 14 -12.77 -0.72 19.73
N ASN A 15 -13.06 -1.89 19.16
CA ASN A 15 -12.28 -3.12 19.38
C ASN A 15 -10.84 -2.98 18.85
N LEU A 16 -10.66 -2.37 17.69
CA LEU A 16 -9.34 -2.17 17.09
C LEU A 16 -8.49 -1.16 17.90
N LEU A 17 -9.07 -0.05 18.34
CA LEU A 17 -8.38 0.92 19.20
C LEU A 17 -7.91 0.27 20.50
N LYS A 18 -8.78 -0.51 21.14
CA LYS A 18 -8.42 -1.27 22.33
C LYS A 18 -7.27 -2.25 22.07
N PHE A 19 -7.33 -2.98 20.95
CA PHE A 19 -6.26 -3.89 20.55
C PHE A 19 -4.93 -3.16 20.30
N MET A 20 -4.98 -1.99 19.66
CA MET A 20 -3.79 -1.15 19.45
C MET A 20 -3.17 -0.72 20.78
N ASP A 21 -3.98 -0.29 21.74
CA ASP A 21 -3.52 0.17 23.05
C ASP A 21 -2.95 -0.99 23.89
N GLU A 22 -3.59 -2.15 23.89
CA GLU A 22 -3.19 -3.29 24.72
C GLU A 22 -2.04 -4.11 24.13
N HIS A 23 -1.93 -4.17 22.79
CA HIS A 23 -1.05 -5.14 22.13
C HIS A 23 -0.08 -4.56 21.11
N ILE A 24 -0.38 -3.44 20.46
CA ILE A 24 0.48 -2.90 19.41
C ILE A 24 1.47 -1.87 20.00
N TYR A 25 0.98 -0.78 20.58
CA TYR A 25 1.85 0.28 21.10
C TYR A 25 2.84 -0.21 22.18
N PRO A 26 2.47 -1.09 23.12
CA PRO A 26 3.44 -1.61 24.08
C PRO A 26 4.56 -2.45 23.47
N ASN A 27 4.33 -3.02 22.29
CA ASN A 27 5.28 -3.89 21.61
C ASN A 27 6.15 -3.19 20.54
N GLU A 28 5.99 -1.89 20.28
CA GLU A 28 6.77 -1.17 19.26
C GLU A 28 8.28 -1.32 19.47
N LYS A 29 8.75 -1.14 20.71
CA LYS A 29 10.16 -1.29 21.07
C LYS A 29 10.63 -2.74 20.95
N ALA A 30 9.87 -3.67 21.51
CA ALA A 30 10.20 -5.10 21.50
C ALA A 30 10.25 -5.67 20.08
N TYR A 31 9.36 -5.22 19.18
CA TYR A 31 9.36 -5.59 17.76
C TYR A 31 10.67 -5.19 17.07
N LYS A 32 11.12 -3.94 17.27
CA LYS A 32 12.39 -3.48 16.72
C LYS A 32 13.59 -4.27 17.27
N GLU A 33 13.61 -4.47 18.60
CA GLU A 33 14.66 -5.24 19.26
C GLU A 33 14.71 -6.70 18.79
N GLU A 34 13.56 -7.30 18.45
CA GLU A 34 13.52 -8.66 17.90
C GLU A 34 14.16 -8.73 16.50
N ILE A 35 13.86 -7.76 15.61
CA ILE A 35 14.48 -7.68 14.28
C ILE A 35 16.00 -7.48 14.40
N ASP A 36 16.42 -6.55 15.26
CA ASP A 36 17.85 -6.28 15.45
C ASP A 36 18.58 -7.51 16.03
N ARG A 37 17.97 -8.20 16.98
CA ARG A 37 18.48 -9.45 17.55
C ARG A 37 18.59 -10.57 16.51
N ASN A 38 17.58 -10.75 15.65
CA ASN A 38 17.64 -11.71 14.55
C ASN A 38 18.83 -11.41 13.62
N GLY A 39 19.12 -10.14 13.35
CA GLY A 39 20.30 -9.75 12.58
C GLY A 39 21.63 -10.07 13.28
N LEU A 40 21.73 -9.78 14.57
CA LEU A 40 22.95 -9.97 15.36
C LEU A 40 23.22 -11.44 15.69
N GLU A 41 22.22 -12.19 16.18
CA GLU A 41 22.39 -13.56 16.66
C GLU A 41 22.28 -14.61 15.58
N LYS A 42 21.42 -14.38 14.56
CA LYS A 42 21.15 -15.35 13.48
C LYS A 42 21.75 -14.93 12.14
N GLY A 43 22.37 -13.75 12.07
CA GLY A 43 22.92 -13.19 10.82
C GLY A 43 21.85 -12.86 9.76
N ASN A 44 20.57 -12.85 10.14
CA ASN A 44 19.47 -12.65 9.21
C ASN A 44 18.32 -11.85 9.83
N ARG A 45 18.10 -10.64 9.34
CA ARG A 45 16.97 -9.77 9.73
C ARG A 45 15.64 -10.17 9.07
N TRP A 46 15.71 -10.99 8.00
CA TRP A 46 14.58 -11.43 7.18
C TRP A 46 13.91 -12.69 7.76
N ILE A 47 13.65 -12.67 9.05
CA ILE A 47 12.97 -13.74 9.79
C ILE A 47 11.66 -13.15 10.31
N ALA A 48 10.54 -13.85 10.10
CA ALA A 48 9.25 -13.46 10.66
C ALA A 48 9.36 -13.26 12.18
N THR A 49 8.87 -12.13 12.69
CA THR A 49 8.93 -11.83 14.11
C THR A 49 7.90 -12.63 14.89
N LYS A 50 8.33 -13.16 16.04
CA LYS A 50 7.44 -13.92 16.94
C LYS A 50 6.31 -13.02 17.47
N ILE A 51 6.58 -11.75 17.71
CA ILE A 51 5.59 -10.77 18.19
C ILE A 51 4.39 -10.72 17.25
N ILE A 52 4.60 -10.59 15.94
CA ILE A 52 3.49 -10.57 14.97
C ILE A 52 2.76 -11.90 14.96
N GLU A 53 3.49 -13.02 14.92
CA GLU A 53 2.88 -14.35 14.87
C GLU A 53 2.06 -14.67 16.13
N ASP A 54 2.49 -14.21 17.30
CA ASP A 54 1.74 -14.39 18.57
C ASP A 54 0.49 -13.48 18.65
N LEU A 55 0.48 -12.34 17.95
CA LEU A 55 -0.65 -11.39 17.94
C LEU A 55 -1.73 -11.76 16.91
N LYS A 56 -1.39 -12.39 15.80
CA LYS A 56 -2.34 -12.82 14.76
C LYS A 56 -3.51 -13.66 15.31
N PRO A 57 -3.29 -14.71 16.13
CA PRO A 57 -4.38 -15.48 16.73
C PRO A 57 -5.30 -14.63 17.62
N LYS A 58 -4.73 -13.67 18.36
CA LYS A 58 -5.51 -12.77 19.23
C LYS A 58 -6.40 -11.83 18.40
N ALA A 59 -5.86 -11.25 17.33
CA ALA A 59 -6.63 -10.42 16.42
C ALA A 59 -7.78 -11.22 15.77
N ARG A 60 -7.48 -12.44 15.33
CA ARG A 60 -8.48 -13.33 14.74
C ARG A 60 -9.60 -13.68 15.73
N ALA A 61 -9.27 -14.00 16.98
CA ALA A 61 -10.24 -14.32 18.02
C ALA A 61 -11.18 -13.15 18.36
N GLN A 62 -10.75 -11.91 18.10
CA GLN A 62 -11.55 -10.70 18.29
C GLN A 62 -12.29 -10.23 17.02
N GLY A 63 -12.29 -11.04 15.94
CA GLY A 63 -12.92 -10.68 14.67
C GLY A 63 -12.20 -9.58 13.90
N LEU A 64 -10.95 -9.26 14.26
CA LEU A 64 -10.10 -8.23 13.62
C LEU A 64 -9.19 -8.86 12.58
N TRP A 65 -9.77 -9.58 11.60
CA TRP A 65 -9.01 -10.33 10.61
C TRP A 65 -9.57 -10.14 9.20
N ASN A 66 -8.70 -9.91 8.21
CA ASN A 66 -9.10 -9.71 6.80
C ASN A 66 -10.13 -8.58 6.58
N LEU A 67 -10.10 -7.54 7.39
CA LEU A 67 -11.08 -6.44 7.37
C LEU A 67 -11.11 -5.66 6.03
N PHE A 68 -10.04 -5.78 5.24
CA PHE A 68 -9.91 -5.12 3.93
C PHE A 68 -10.78 -5.77 2.85
N LEU A 69 -11.15 -7.06 3.01
CA LEU A 69 -11.77 -7.82 1.93
C LEU A 69 -13.24 -7.41 1.76
N PRO A 70 -13.64 -6.97 0.56
CA PRO A 70 -15.04 -6.63 0.32
C PRO A 70 -15.92 -7.88 0.34
N LYS A 71 -17.23 -7.67 0.45
CA LYS A 71 -18.20 -8.76 0.47
C LYS A 71 -18.05 -9.69 -0.73
N SER A 72 -17.83 -10.97 -0.45
CA SER A 72 -17.64 -12.03 -1.45
C SER A 72 -18.12 -13.37 -0.87
N ALA A 73 -18.07 -14.44 -1.68
CA ALA A 73 -18.36 -15.79 -1.20
C ALA A 73 -17.44 -16.22 -0.05
N ARG A 74 -16.17 -15.74 -0.04
CA ARG A 74 -15.16 -16.02 0.99
C ARG A 74 -15.16 -15.02 2.14
N ALA A 75 -15.85 -13.89 1.98
CA ALA A 75 -16.02 -12.86 2.99
C ALA A 75 -17.48 -12.37 2.99
N PRO A 76 -18.44 -13.20 3.44
CA PRO A 76 -19.86 -12.83 3.41
C PRO A 76 -20.13 -11.58 4.26
N GLU A 77 -19.30 -11.35 5.28
CA GLU A 77 -19.31 -10.20 6.18
C GLU A 77 -18.29 -9.13 5.77
N GLY A 78 -17.84 -9.12 4.51
CA GLY A 78 -16.89 -8.13 4.00
C GLY A 78 -17.37 -6.69 4.15
N LEU A 79 -16.43 -5.78 4.39
CA LEU A 79 -16.70 -4.36 4.59
C LEU A 79 -16.71 -3.60 3.25
N SER A 80 -17.45 -2.49 3.21
CA SER A 80 -17.27 -1.50 2.16
C SER A 80 -15.92 -0.78 2.31
N ASN A 81 -15.45 -0.13 1.25
CA ASN A 81 -14.24 0.71 1.36
C ASN A 81 -14.46 1.85 2.36
N LEU A 82 -15.68 2.39 2.44
CA LEU A 82 -16.03 3.44 3.38
C LEU A 82 -15.91 2.97 4.83
N ASP A 83 -16.44 1.79 5.17
CA ASP A 83 -16.34 1.22 6.52
C ASP A 83 -14.92 0.74 6.86
N TYR A 84 -14.15 0.27 5.86
CA TYR A 84 -12.77 -0.13 6.07
C TYR A 84 -11.82 1.07 6.29
N ALA A 85 -12.15 2.25 5.77
CA ALA A 85 -11.29 3.43 5.82
C ALA A 85 -10.79 3.79 7.22
N PRO A 86 -11.65 3.99 8.24
CA PRO A 86 -11.20 4.34 9.59
C PRO A 86 -10.41 3.20 10.25
N LEU A 87 -10.72 1.95 9.95
CA LEU A 87 -9.99 0.79 10.49
C LEU A 87 -8.56 0.74 9.91
N CYS A 88 -8.43 0.96 8.61
CA CYS A 88 -7.14 1.03 7.92
C CYS A 88 -6.30 2.20 8.44
N GLU A 89 -6.92 3.35 8.72
CA GLU A 89 -6.28 4.50 9.34
C GLU A 89 -5.74 4.15 10.73
N ILE A 90 -6.54 3.52 11.59
CA ILE A 90 -6.11 3.10 12.93
C ILE A 90 -4.91 2.16 12.85
N MET A 91 -4.96 1.12 12.01
CA MET A 91 -3.84 0.21 11.79
C MET A 91 -2.60 0.92 11.26
N GLY A 92 -2.79 1.92 10.39
CA GLY A 92 -1.70 2.69 9.77
C GLY A 92 -0.85 3.51 10.74
N ARG A 93 -1.30 3.73 11.99
CA ARG A 93 -0.55 4.46 13.02
C ARG A 93 0.79 3.80 13.39
N VAL A 94 0.90 2.47 13.20
CA VAL A 94 2.13 1.69 13.41
C VAL A 94 2.40 0.83 12.17
N GLY A 95 3.57 0.97 11.55
CA GLY A 95 3.88 0.42 10.22
C GLY A 95 3.70 -1.09 10.08
N TRP A 96 3.99 -1.87 11.11
CA TRP A 96 3.84 -3.32 11.10
C TRP A 96 2.46 -3.82 11.59
N ALA A 97 1.64 -2.95 12.22
CA ALA A 97 0.35 -3.36 12.77
C ALA A 97 -0.62 -3.96 11.72
N PRO A 98 -0.72 -3.46 10.47
CA PRO A 98 -1.62 -4.06 9.48
C PRO A 98 -1.38 -5.55 9.26
N GLU A 99 -0.15 -6.06 9.42
CA GLU A 99 0.14 -7.49 9.27
C GLU A 99 -0.50 -8.34 10.36
N VAL A 100 -0.60 -7.83 11.59
CA VAL A 100 -1.26 -8.52 12.71
C VAL A 100 -2.72 -8.85 12.39
N PHE A 101 -3.36 -8.02 11.58
CA PHE A 101 -4.76 -8.15 11.16
C PHE A 101 -4.92 -8.77 9.76
N ASN A 102 -3.82 -9.26 9.16
CA ASN A 102 -3.75 -9.71 7.76
C ASN A 102 -4.27 -8.66 6.77
N CYS A 103 -3.99 -7.39 7.03
CA CYS A 103 -4.42 -6.23 6.25
C CYS A 103 -3.25 -5.43 5.65
N SER A 104 -2.05 -6.03 5.55
CA SER A 104 -0.88 -5.35 4.99
C SER A 104 -0.79 -5.46 3.47
N ALA A 105 -0.19 -4.46 2.83
CA ALA A 105 0.21 -4.55 1.43
C ALA A 105 1.53 -5.34 1.31
N PRO A 106 1.80 -6.02 0.18
CA PRO A 106 0.98 -6.10 -1.03
C PRO A 106 -0.13 -7.16 -0.97
N ASP A 107 -0.21 -7.95 0.11
CA ASP A 107 -1.08 -9.12 0.21
C ASP A 107 -2.56 -8.77 0.02
N THR A 108 -3.03 -7.67 0.61
CA THR A 108 -4.43 -7.24 0.44
C THR A 108 -4.81 -7.10 -1.03
N GLY A 109 -4.03 -6.35 -1.81
CA GLY A 109 -4.27 -6.17 -3.24
C GLY A 109 -4.08 -7.45 -4.05
N ASN A 110 -3.17 -8.34 -3.62
CA ASN A 110 -2.94 -9.62 -4.28
C ASN A 110 -4.08 -10.61 -3.99
N MET A 111 -4.59 -10.65 -2.74
CA MET A 111 -5.75 -11.45 -2.38
C MET A 111 -7.01 -11.01 -3.14
N GLU A 112 -7.28 -9.70 -3.23
CA GLU A 112 -8.38 -9.18 -4.04
C GLU A 112 -8.22 -9.52 -5.53
N THR A 113 -7.00 -9.48 -6.05
CA THR A 113 -6.70 -9.84 -7.44
C THR A 113 -7.00 -11.31 -7.71
N ILE A 114 -6.54 -12.21 -6.83
CA ILE A 114 -6.79 -13.65 -6.98
C ILE A 114 -8.28 -13.97 -6.78
N GLU A 115 -8.95 -13.34 -5.79
CA GLU A 115 -10.39 -13.52 -5.60
C GLU A 115 -11.19 -13.13 -6.84
N ARG A 116 -10.83 -12.02 -7.48
CA ARG A 116 -11.57 -11.47 -8.61
C ARG A 116 -11.26 -12.15 -9.95
N TYR A 117 -10.00 -12.51 -10.19
CA TYR A 117 -9.52 -12.93 -11.50
C TYR A 117 -8.95 -14.35 -11.53
N GLY A 118 -8.72 -14.97 -10.38
CA GLY A 118 -8.21 -16.33 -10.27
C GLY A 118 -9.27 -17.39 -10.50
N THR A 119 -8.84 -18.57 -10.98
CA THR A 119 -9.67 -19.78 -11.01
C THR A 119 -9.87 -20.32 -9.60
N GLU A 120 -10.77 -21.30 -9.43
CA GLU A 120 -10.97 -21.93 -8.12
C GLU A 120 -9.71 -22.70 -7.65
N GLU A 121 -8.93 -23.25 -8.59
CA GLU A 121 -7.62 -23.87 -8.31
C GLU A 121 -6.64 -22.83 -7.76
N HIS A 122 -6.54 -21.65 -8.39
CA HIS A 122 -5.71 -20.54 -7.91
C HIS A 122 -6.12 -20.09 -6.50
N LYS A 123 -7.42 -19.98 -6.26
CA LYS A 123 -7.94 -19.57 -4.97
C LYS A 123 -7.64 -20.60 -3.89
N LYS A 124 -7.83 -21.88 -4.18
CA LYS A 124 -7.51 -22.97 -3.27
C LYS A 124 -6.00 -23.04 -2.97
N GLN A 125 -5.17 -22.87 -3.99
CA GLN A 125 -3.71 -23.02 -3.86
C GLN A 125 -3.07 -21.85 -3.13
N TRP A 126 -3.47 -20.60 -3.41
CA TRP A 126 -2.80 -19.40 -2.91
C TRP A 126 -3.70 -18.48 -2.09
N LEU A 127 -4.94 -18.21 -2.52
CA LEU A 127 -5.80 -17.27 -1.81
C LEU A 127 -6.19 -17.76 -0.42
N GLU A 128 -6.59 -19.01 -0.29
CA GLU A 128 -7.00 -19.56 1.01
C GLU A 128 -5.86 -19.56 2.04
N PRO A 129 -4.63 -19.99 1.71
CA PRO A 129 -3.49 -19.85 2.63
C PRO A 129 -3.15 -18.38 2.94
N LEU A 130 -3.27 -17.46 1.96
CA LEU A 130 -3.10 -16.02 2.19
C LEU A 130 -4.16 -15.48 3.17
N LEU A 131 -5.42 -15.83 2.98
CA LEU A 131 -6.51 -15.44 3.89
C LEU A 131 -6.34 -16.01 5.30
N ARG A 132 -5.70 -17.17 5.43
CA ARG A 132 -5.33 -17.72 6.73
C ARG A 132 -4.05 -17.11 7.31
N GLY A 133 -3.33 -16.27 6.55
CA GLY A 133 -2.07 -15.67 6.97
C GLY A 133 -0.91 -16.66 7.11
N GLU A 134 -0.99 -17.81 6.45
CA GLU A 134 0.03 -18.88 6.46
C GLU A 134 1.19 -18.58 5.51
N ILE A 135 0.89 -17.89 4.42
CA ILE A 135 1.86 -17.45 3.41
C ILE A 135 1.74 -15.96 3.15
N ARG A 136 2.74 -15.39 2.48
CA ARG A 136 2.76 -14.03 1.97
C ARG A 136 2.88 -14.05 0.45
N SER A 137 2.73 -12.89 -0.16
CA SER A 137 2.80 -12.72 -1.61
C SER A 137 3.54 -11.45 -2.01
N ALA A 138 3.93 -11.35 -3.30
CA ALA A 138 4.49 -10.14 -3.84
C ALA A 138 3.88 -9.82 -5.21
N PHE A 139 3.96 -8.54 -5.61
CA PHE A 139 3.48 -8.05 -6.91
C PHE A 139 4.68 -7.59 -7.75
N ALA A 140 5.06 -8.43 -8.73
CA ALA A 140 6.27 -8.26 -9.52
C ALA A 140 5.97 -7.52 -10.83
N MET A 141 5.93 -6.18 -10.78
CA MET A 141 5.63 -5.33 -11.94
C MET A 141 6.82 -4.47 -12.36
N THR A 142 7.35 -3.67 -11.44
CA THR A 142 8.37 -2.63 -11.70
C THR A 142 9.70 -3.22 -12.16
N GLU A 143 10.36 -2.57 -13.13
CA GLU A 143 11.63 -2.99 -13.73
C GLU A 143 12.70 -1.90 -13.66
N PRO A 144 14.01 -2.24 -13.51
CA PRO A 144 15.08 -1.26 -13.36
C PRO A 144 15.39 -0.49 -14.65
N ASN A 145 15.24 -1.13 -15.82
CA ASN A 145 15.71 -0.59 -17.10
C ASN A 145 14.70 0.33 -17.79
N VAL A 146 13.45 0.39 -17.29
CA VAL A 146 12.37 1.16 -17.92
C VAL A 146 11.61 2.01 -16.93
N ALA A 147 10.98 3.09 -17.42
CA ALA A 147 10.04 3.89 -16.63
C ALA A 147 8.73 3.13 -16.43
N SER A 148 8.65 2.32 -15.39
CA SER A 148 7.52 1.40 -15.12
C SER A 148 6.22 2.12 -14.70
N SER A 149 6.25 3.43 -14.48
CA SER A 149 5.03 4.26 -14.34
C SER A 149 4.16 4.23 -15.61
N ASP A 150 4.77 3.99 -16.78
CA ASP A 150 4.08 3.56 -17.98
C ASP A 150 4.20 2.03 -18.10
N ALA A 151 3.15 1.33 -17.72
CA ALA A 151 3.13 -0.15 -17.76
C ALA A 151 3.37 -0.75 -19.15
N THR A 152 3.20 0.03 -20.22
CA THR A 152 3.48 -0.44 -21.58
C THR A 152 4.97 -0.58 -21.88
N ASN A 153 5.85 0.01 -21.05
CA ASN A 153 7.30 -0.09 -21.18
C ASN A 153 7.89 -1.38 -20.62
N ILE A 154 7.13 -2.16 -19.84
CA ILE A 154 7.61 -3.42 -19.23
C ILE A 154 8.25 -4.31 -20.31
N GLU A 155 9.44 -4.84 -20.02
CA GLU A 155 10.24 -5.66 -20.94
C GLU A 155 10.23 -7.16 -20.58
N THR A 156 9.89 -7.54 -19.34
CA THR A 156 9.77 -8.94 -18.93
C THR A 156 8.93 -9.73 -19.94
N ARG A 157 9.48 -10.85 -20.43
CA ARG A 157 8.83 -11.75 -21.40
C ARG A 157 8.12 -12.90 -20.68
N ILE A 158 6.97 -13.28 -21.24
CA ILE A 158 6.19 -14.45 -20.86
C ILE A 158 5.90 -15.21 -22.17
N ASP A 159 6.83 -16.05 -22.56
CA ASP A 159 6.77 -16.73 -23.86
C ASP A 159 6.10 -18.09 -23.72
N ARG A 160 5.12 -18.39 -24.62
CA ARG A 160 4.39 -19.65 -24.61
C ARG A 160 5.27 -20.82 -25.05
N ASP A 161 5.26 -21.91 -24.27
CA ASP A 161 5.94 -23.16 -24.57
C ASP A 161 5.02 -24.36 -24.24
N GLY A 162 4.23 -24.76 -25.22
CA GLY A 162 3.24 -25.82 -25.09
C GLY A 162 2.16 -25.50 -24.04
N ASP A 163 2.09 -26.30 -23.01
CA ASP A 163 1.19 -26.14 -21.85
C ASP A 163 1.80 -25.32 -20.70
N HIS A 164 2.94 -24.65 -20.95
CA HIS A 164 3.65 -23.79 -20.01
C HIS A 164 3.93 -22.42 -20.62
N TYR A 165 4.37 -21.52 -19.76
CA TYR A 165 5.06 -20.27 -20.11
C TYR A 165 6.47 -20.28 -19.55
N VAL A 166 7.39 -19.67 -20.30
CA VAL A 166 8.77 -19.41 -19.87
C VAL A 166 8.93 -17.92 -19.64
N ILE A 167 9.33 -17.56 -18.44
CA ILE A 167 9.45 -16.17 -18.00
C ILE A 167 10.93 -15.79 -17.92
N ASN A 168 11.26 -14.66 -18.57
CA ASN A 168 12.57 -14.03 -18.50
C ASN A 168 12.41 -12.54 -18.24
N GLY A 169 13.03 -12.02 -17.16
CA GLY A 169 12.92 -10.62 -16.81
C GLY A 169 13.65 -10.24 -15.53
N HIS A 170 13.72 -8.93 -15.32
CA HIS A 170 14.38 -8.32 -14.17
C HIS A 170 13.41 -7.36 -13.46
N LYS A 171 13.06 -7.66 -12.25
CA LYS A 171 12.13 -6.89 -11.44
C LYS A 171 12.86 -6.26 -10.26
N TRP A 172 12.42 -5.07 -9.82
CA TRP A 172 12.95 -4.43 -8.63
C TRP A 172 11.88 -3.68 -7.85
N TRP A 173 12.19 -3.24 -6.65
CA TRP A 173 11.24 -2.62 -5.70
C TRP A 173 10.02 -3.51 -5.43
N ILE A 174 10.23 -4.81 -5.41
CA ILE A 174 9.16 -5.78 -5.20
C ILE A 174 8.96 -5.99 -3.70
N SER A 175 7.91 -5.38 -3.17
CA SER A 175 7.57 -5.45 -1.75
C SER A 175 7.17 -6.85 -1.33
N GLY A 176 7.71 -7.31 -0.20
CA GLY A 176 7.43 -8.63 0.37
C GLY A 176 8.17 -9.79 -0.27
N ALA A 177 8.93 -9.57 -1.35
CA ALA A 177 9.61 -10.66 -2.05
C ALA A 177 10.76 -11.31 -1.28
N GLY A 178 11.36 -10.59 -0.33
CA GLY A 178 12.40 -11.12 0.56
C GLY A 178 11.87 -11.79 1.82
N ASP A 179 10.57 -11.72 2.07
CA ASP A 179 9.95 -12.39 3.22
C ASP A 179 10.02 -13.91 3.01
N PRO A 180 10.57 -14.68 3.96
CA PRO A 180 10.68 -16.14 3.83
C PRO A 180 9.33 -16.85 3.71
N ARG A 181 8.23 -16.19 4.06
CA ARG A 181 6.87 -16.71 3.90
C ARG A 181 6.27 -16.37 2.54
N CYS A 182 6.95 -15.58 1.69
CA CYS A 182 6.47 -15.25 0.34
C CYS A 182 6.44 -16.53 -0.51
N ALA A 183 5.24 -16.96 -0.90
CA ALA A 183 5.02 -18.20 -1.63
C ALA A 183 4.58 -17.98 -3.08
N VAL A 184 4.09 -16.79 -3.42
CA VAL A 184 3.58 -16.50 -4.77
C VAL A 184 3.88 -15.08 -5.19
N TYR A 185 4.30 -14.93 -6.47
CA TYR A 185 4.37 -13.66 -7.16
C TYR A 185 3.20 -13.52 -8.14
N ILE A 186 2.53 -12.36 -8.15
CA ILE A 186 1.73 -11.94 -9.30
C ILE A 186 2.68 -11.17 -10.21
N LEU A 187 3.09 -11.80 -11.30
CA LEU A 187 4.08 -11.22 -12.22
C LEU A 187 3.40 -10.64 -13.45
N MET A 188 3.77 -9.41 -13.81
CA MET A 188 3.37 -8.77 -15.06
C MET A 188 4.51 -8.80 -16.08
N GLY A 189 4.20 -9.27 -17.31
CA GLY A 189 5.14 -9.31 -18.42
C GLY A 189 4.40 -9.29 -19.76
N LYS A 190 5.13 -9.23 -20.88
CA LYS A 190 4.60 -9.23 -22.23
C LYS A 190 4.47 -10.66 -22.76
N THR A 191 3.26 -11.04 -23.17
CA THR A 191 2.98 -12.29 -23.88
C THR A 191 3.00 -12.11 -25.39
N ASP A 192 2.58 -10.94 -25.91
CA ASP A 192 2.62 -10.64 -27.33
C ASP A 192 3.08 -9.19 -27.58
N ILE A 193 4.30 -9.02 -28.10
CA ILE A 193 4.88 -7.70 -28.42
C ILE A 193 4.25 -7.06 -29.67
N ASN A 194 3.56 -7.84 -30.50
CA ASN A 194 2.93 -7.36 -31.72
C ASN A 194 1.47 -6.95 -31.53
N ALA A 195 0.89 -7.27 -30.38
CA ALA A 195 -0.46 -6.85 -29.98
C ALA A 195 -0.57 -5.34 -29.82
N ALA A 196 -1.79 -4.82 -29.79
CA ALA A 196 -2.05 -3.42 -29.46
C ALA A 196 -1.42 -3.06 -28.10
N ARG A 197 -0.91 -1.82 -27.96
CA ARG A 197 -0.08 -1.34 -26.83
C ARG A 197 -0.56 -1.78 -25.44
N HIS A 198 -1.87 -1.72 -25.18
CA HIS A 198 -2.45 -2.10 -23.87
C HIS A 198 -2.89 -3.56 -23.78
N SER A 199 -2.65 -4.36 -24.84
CA SER A 199 -2.94 -5.79 -24.89
C SER A 199 -1.69 -6.65 -25.01
N GLN A 200 -0.50 -6.06 -24.85
CA GLN A 200 0.77 -6.79 -24.86
C GLN A 200 1.03 -7.53 -23.54
N GLN A 201 0.53 -6.98 -22.43
CA GLN A 201 0.85 -7.44 -21.08
C GLN A 201 -0.17 -8.45 -20.58
N SER A 202 0.34 -9.45 -19.87
CA SER A 202 -0.44 -10.44 -19.12
C SER A 202 0.03 -10.50 -17.67
N MET A 203 -0.78 -11.08 -16.81
CA MET A 203 -0.39 -11.39 -15.42
C MET A 203 -0.48 -12.89 -15.18
N ILE A 204 0.54 -13.42 -14.52
CA ILE A 204 0.67 -14.84 -14.22
C ILE A 204 1.07 -15.06 -12.78
N LEU A 205 0.52 -16.11 -12.15
CA LEU A 205 0.90 -16.55 -10.81
C LEU A 205 2.14 -17.42 -10.89
N VAL A 206 3.17 -17.05 -10.14
CA VAL A 206 4.46 -17.76 -10.13
C VAL A 206 4.74 -18.23 -8.71
N ASP A 207 4.87 -19.53 -8.50
CA ASP A 207 5.33 -20.08 -7.22
C ASP A 207 6.75 -19.56 -6.93
N ALA A 208 6.96 -18.98 -5.77
CA ALA A 208 8.23 -18.37 -5.40
C ALA A 208 9.41 -19.35 -5.34
N LYS A 209 9.13 -20.67 -5.29
CA LYS A 209 10.14 -21.73 -5.28
C LYS A 209 10.45 -22.27 -6.69
N THR A 210 9.84 -21.72 -7.75
CA THR A 210 10.11 -22.16 -9.12
C THR A 210 11.59 -21.96 -9.47
N PRO A 211 12.28 -22.98 -10.03
CA PRO A 211 13.67 -22.82 -10.46
C PRO A 211 13.86 -21.64 -11.45
N GLY A 212 14.99 -20.94 -11.35
CA GLY A 212 15.30 -19.77 -12.16
C GLY A 212 14.91 -18.44 -11.55
N ILE A 213 14.33 -18.43 -10.33
CA ILE A 213 14.05 -17.21 -9.57
C ILE A 213 15.18 -16.94 -8.60
N THR A 214 15.75 -15.74 -8.68
CA THR A 214 16.80 -15.28 -7.75
C THR A 214 16.40 -13.96 -7.13
N VAL A 215 16.24 -13.92 -5.80
CA VAL A 215 16.17 -12.68 -5.03
C VAL A 215 17.59 -12.16 -4.89
N VAL A 216 17.91 -11.08 -5.62
CA VAL A 216 19.28 -10.57 -5.77
C VAL A 216 19.76 -9.86 -4.51
N ARG A 217 18.94 -8.93 -4.02
CA ARG A 217 19.24 -8.11 -2.83
C ARG A 217 18.01 -7.37 -2.32
N PRO A 218 18.00 -6.98 -1.04
CA PRO A 218 17.07 -5.98 -0.55
C PRO A 218 17.41 -4.58 -1.07
N LEU A 219 16.40 -3.72 -1.18
CA LEU A 219 16.51 -2.33 -1.63
C LEU A 219 16.05 -1.40 -0.49
N PRO A 220 16.97 -0.86 0.32
CA PRO A 220 16.59 -0.02 1.45
C PRO A 220 16.10 1.35 1.00
N VAL A 221 15.12 1.89 1.73
CA VAL A 221 14.60 3.23 1.58
C VAL A 221 15.32 4.15 2.56
N PHE A 222 16.17 5.06 2.08
CA PHE A 222 17.00 5.92 2.92
C PHE A 222 17.80 5.17 4.02
N GLY A 223 18.23 3.94 3.72
CA GLY A 223 18.94 3.07 4.65
C GLY A 223 18.07 2.16 5.52
N TYR A 224 16.74 2.32 5.52
CA TYR A 224 15.81 1.39 6.17
C TYR A 224 15.48 0.22 5.25
N ASP A 225 15.79 -1.01 5.71
CA ASP A 225 15.54 -2.24 4.94
C ASP A 225 14.10 -2.77 5.07
N ASP A 226 13.37 -2.29 6.07
CA ASP A 226 11.99 -2.69 6.40
C ASP A 226 11.81 -4.22 6.53
N ALA A 227 12.88 -4.91 6.95
CA ALA A 227 12.86 -6.36 7.14
C ALA A 227 11.85 -6.78 8.23
N PRO A 228 11.17 -7.94 8.08
CA PRO A 228 11.29 -8.92 7.00
C PRO A 228 10.40 -8.62 5.78
N HIS A 229 9.64 -7.52 5.77
CA HIS A 229 8.74 -7.15 4.67
C HIS A 229 9.49 -6.59 3.46
N GLY A 230 10.15 -5.45 3.61
CA GLY A 230 11.03 -4.74 2.68
C GLY A 230 10.74 -4.83 1.18
N HIS A 231 11.69 -4.35 0.39
CA HIS A 231 11.62 -4.39 -1.07
C HIS A 231 12.84 -5.11 -1.64
N CYS A 232 12.67 -5.89 -2.69
CA CYS A 232 13.76 -6.65 -3.29
C CYS A 232 13.88 -6.47 -4.80
N GLU A 233 15.08 -6.76 -5.29
CA GLU A 233 15.42 -6.95 -6.69
C GLU A 233 15.38 -8.44 -6.99
N ILE A 234 14.76 -8.84 -8.12
CA ILE A 234 14.53 -10.23 -8.49
C ILE A 234 14.86 -10.45 -9.96
N LEU A 235 15.59 -11.53 -10.24
CA LEU A 235 15.81 -12.05 -11.59
C LEU A 235 14.94 -13.28 -11.82
N PHE A 236 14.36 -13.36 -13.04
CA PHE A 236 13.63 -14.49 -13.58
C PHE A 236 14.38 -14.96 -14.83
N GLU A 237 14.96 -16.17 -14.77
CA GLU A 237 15.79 -16.74 -15.84
C GLU A 237 15.25 -18.10 -16.22
N ASN A 238 14.59 -18.18 -17.39
CA ASN A 238 13.95 -19.38 -17.90
C ASN A 238 12.96 -20.02 -16.88
N VAL A 239 12.22 -19.19 -16.15
CA VAL A 239 11.27 -19.65 -15.14
C VAL A 239 10.06 -20.25 -15.81
N ARG A 240 9.89 -21.56 -15.67
CA ARG A 240 8.83 -22.33 -16.33
C ARG A 240 7.64 -22.52 -15.41
N VAL A 241 6.47 -22.05 -15.84
CA VAL A 241 5.22 -22.12 -15.07
C VAL A 241 4.08 -22.71 -15.91
N PRO A 242 3.12 -23.46 -15.31
CA PRO A 242 1.97 -23.97 -16.04
C PRO A 242 1.16 -22.83 -16.70
N ALA A 243 0.66 -23.07 -17.90
CA ALA A 243 -0.17 -22.11 -18.60
C ALA A 243 -1.48 -21.79 -17.86
N SER A 244 -1.96 -22.73 -17.06
CA SER A 244 -3.12 -22.55 -16.17
C SER A 244 -2.94 -21.48 -15.12
N ASN A 245 -1.70 -21.06 -14.81
CA ASN A 245 -1.41 -20.00 -13.85
C ASN A 245 -1.68 -18.59 -14.39
N LEU A 246 -2.02 -18.44 -15.67
CA LEU A 246 -2.36 -17.16 -16.28
C LEU A 246 -3.68 -16.63 -15.69
N LEU A 247 -3.67 -15.37 -15.26
CA LEU A 247 -4.87 -14.71 -14.77
C LEU A 247 -5.68 -14.12 -15.93
N LEU A 248 -6.97 -14.43 -16.01
CA LEU A 248 -7.97 -13.89 -16.92
C LEU A 248 -7.72 -14.17 -18.43
N GLY A 249 -6.48 -14.40 -18.84
CA GLY A 249 -6.09 -14.64 -20.23
C GLY A 249 -4.96 -13.73 -20.73
N GLU A 250 -4.40 -14.05 -21.89
CA GLU A 250 -3.36 -13.24 -22.53
C GLU A 250 -3.86 -11.83 -22.89
N GLY A 251 -2.99 -10.85 -22.79
CA GLY A 251 -3.28 -9.45 -23.12
C GLY A 251 -4.16 -8.71 -22.11
N ARG A 252 -4.55 -9.34 -21.00
CA ARG A 252 -5.44 -8.76 -19.96
C ARG A 252 -4.70 -8.18 -18.74
N GLY A 253 -3.35 -8.14 -18.79
CA GLY A 253 -2.53 -7.67 -17.66
C GLY A 253 -2.80 -6.23 -17.28
N PHE A 254 -3.01 -5.35 -18.24
CA PHE A 254 -3.32 -3.94 -17.98
C PHE A 254 -4.67 -3.76 -17.25
N GLU A 255 -5.69 -4.50 -17.67
CA GLU A 255 -7.01 -4.52 -17.02
C GLU A 255 -6.92 -4.96 -15.56
N ILE A 256 -6.18 -6.05 -15.31
CA ILE A 256 -5.96 -6.57 -13.96
C ILE A 256 -5.22 -5.53 -13.10
N ALA A 257 -4.17 -4.88 -13.66
CA ALA A 257 -3.42 -3.84 -12.96
C ALA A 257 -4.32 -2.69 -12.52
N GLN A 258 -5.20 -2.20 -13.39
CA GLN A 258 -6.14 -1.12 -13.05
C GLN A 258 -7.14 -1.55 -11.95
N GLY A 259 -7.64 -2.79 -12.02
CA GLY A 259 -8.56 -3.35 -11.02
C GLY A 259 -7.93 -3.52 -9.64
N ARG A 260 -6.62 -3.86 -9.59
CA ARG A 260 -5.85 -4.02 -8.36
C ARG A 260 -5.44 -2.68 -7.74
N LEU A 261 -4.93 -1.76 -8.55
CA LEU A 261 -4.32 -0.52 -8.07
C LEU A 261 -5.35 0.48 -7.53
N GLY A 262 -6.60 0.42 -7.97
CA GLY A 262 -7.66 1.33 -7.50
C GLY A 262 -7.89 1.23 -5.99
N PRO A 263 -8.34 0.09 -5.46
CA PRO A 263 -8.51 -0.12 -4.01
C PRO A 263 -7.20 0.04 -3.25
N GLY A 264 -6.09 -0.50 -3.76
CA GLY A 264 -4.77 -0.39 -3.14
C GLY A 264 -4.34 1.06 -2.88
N ARG A 265 -4.59 1.97 -3.81
CA ARG A 265 -4.31 3.42 -3.65
C ARG A 265 -5.11 4.03 -2.50
N ILE A 266 -6.38 3.67 -2.37
CA ILE A 266 -7.23 4.15 -1.26
C ILE A 266 -6.67 3.64 0.07
N HIS A 267 -6.35 2.35 0.18
CA HIS A 267 -5.79 1.75 1.40
C HIS A 267 -4.44 2.39 1.78
N HIS A 268 -3.58 2.72 0.82
CA HIS A 268 -2.34 3.45 1.10
C HIS A 268 -2.60 4.85 1.68
N CYS A 269 -3.58 5.58 1.12
CA CYS A 269 -3.95 6.90 1.63
C CYS A 269 -4.54 6.83 3.04
N MET A 270 -5.39 5.84 3.33
CA MET A 270 -5.94 5.61 4.67
C MET A 270 -4.81 5.36 5.70
N ARG A 271 -3.87 4.46 5.40
CA ARG A 271 -2.71 4.22 6.28
C ARG A 271 -1.84 5.47 6.46
N ALA A 272 -1.61 6.23 5.39
CA ALA A 272 -0.84 7.48 5.47
C ALA A 272 -1.47 8.49 6.42
N ILE A 273 -2.81 8.63 6.41
CA ILE A 273 -3.53 9.48 7.36
C ILE A 273 -3.29 9.01 8.81
N GLY A 274 -3.31 7.69 9.05
CA GLY A 274 -2.98 7.12 10.36
C GLY A 274 -1.56 7.45 10.82
N VAL A 275 -0.59 7.42 9.92
CA VAL A 275 0.79 7.87 10.20
C VAL A 275 0.82 9.35 10.57
N ALA A 276 0.09 10.21 9.84
CA ALA A 276 0.00 11.64 10.12
C ALA A 276 -0.62 11.92 11.50
N GLU A 277 -1.70 11.21 11.86
CA GLU A 277 -2.31 11.28 13.19
C GLU A 277 -1.32 10.91 14.30
N ARG A 278 -0.58 9.83 14.12
CA ARG A 278 0.44 9.39 15.09
C ARG A 278 1.56 10.42 15.21
N ALA A 279 2.00 10.99 14.09
CA ALA A 279 3.04 12.03 14.09
C ALA A 279 2.58 13.30 14.82
N LEU A 280 1.35 13.76 14.58
CA LEU A 280 0.76 14.91 15.27
C LEU A 280 0.63 14.64 16.79
N GLU A 281 0.18 13.46 17.17
CA GLU A 281 0.10 13.05 18.58
C GLU A 281 1.48 13.12 19.26
N LEU A 282 2.50 12.51 18.64
CA LEU A 282 3.87 12.51 19.17
C LEU A 282 4.44 13.93 19.23
N MET A 283 4.18 14.76 18.20
CA MET A 283 4.57 16.18 18.18
C MET A 283 3.97 16.92 19.37
N CYS A 284 2.66 16.81 19.59
CA CYS A 284 1.98 17.49 20.70
C CYS A 284 2.51 17.03 22.08
N LYS A 285 2.69 15.72 22.28
CA LYS A 285 3.26 15.16 23.51
C LYS A 285 4.67 15.70 23.75
N ARG A 286 5.51 15.74 22.71
CA ARG A 286 6.87 16.26 22.80
C ARG A 286 6.90 17.73 23.19
N LEU A 287 6.15 18.57 22.49
CA LEU A 287 6.11 20.01 22.71
C LEU A 287 5.59 20.38 24.11
N ASN A 288 4.61 19.64 24.64
CA ASN A 288 4.07 19.83 25.98
C ASN A 288 5.03 19.38 27.10
N SER A 289 5.93 18.44 26.82
CA SER A 289 6.89 17.90 27.80
C SER A 289 8.21 18.67 27.89
N ARG A 290 8.46 19.62 26.96
CA ARG A 290 9.74 20.33 26.88
C ARG A 290 9.59 21.80 27.26
N VAL A 291 10.57 22.29 28.01
CA VAL A 291 10.72 23.70 28.40
C VAL A 291 11.97 24.27 27.74
N ALA A 292 11.83 25.39 27.07
CA ALA A 292 12.92 26.16 26.49
C ALA A 292 12.65 27.67 26.68
N PHE A 293 13.68 28.42 27.01
CA PHE A 293 13.57 29.86 27.28
C PHE A 293 12.48 30.20 28.32
N GLY A 294 12.39 29.37 29.38
CA GLY A 294 11.52 29.61 30.53
C GLY A 294 10.04 29.24 30.35
N LYS A 295 9.63 28.71 29.19
CA LYS A 295 8.24 28.28 28.93
C LYS A 295 8.17 26.99 28.15
N LYS A 296 7.00 26.31 28.16
CA LYS A 296 6.79 25.13 27.33
C LYS A 296 6.99 25.45 25.85
N VAL A 297 7.57 24.53 25.10
CA VAL A 297 7.79 24.72 23.66
C VAL A 297 6.44 24.83 22.91
N SER A 298 5.39 24.17 23.41
CA SER A 298 4.02 24.28 22.90
C SER A 298 3.41 25.68 23.01
N GLU A 299 4.00 26.57 23.83
CA GLU A 299 3.55 27.96 23.99
C GLU A 299 4.15 28.90 22.94
N GLN A 300 5.11 28.44 22.13
CA GLN A 300 5.67 29.22 21.03
C GLN A 300 4.65 29.29 19.87
N SER A 301 4.44 30.47 19.31
CA SER A 301 3.41 30.71 18.28
C SER A 301 3.56 29.84 17.03
N ILE A 302 4.79 29.63 16.56
CA ILE A 302 5.09 28.80 15.39
C ILE A 302 4.62 27.34 15.56
N TRP A 303 4.68 26.79 16.77
CA TRP A 303 4.23 25.43 17.01
C TRP A 303 2.71 25.33 17.05
N ARG A 304 2.03 26.34 17.59
CA ARG A 304 0.55 26.41 17.55
C ARG A 304 0.03 26.49 16.13
N GLU A 305 0.68 27.27 15.25
CA GLU A 305 0.38 27.33 13.83
C GLU A 305 0.55 25.97 13.16
N ARG A 306 1.71 25.31 13.33
CA ARG A 306 1.99 23.99 12.75
C ARG A 306 1.03 22.91 13.24
N ILE A 307 0.63 22.91 14.50
CA ILE A 307 -0.36 22.00 15.07
C ILE A 307 -1.73 22.21 14.43
N ALA A 308 -2.18 23.48 14.33
CA ALA A 308 -3.45 23.83 13.71
C ALA A 308 -3.47 23.45 12.22
N GLU A 309 -2.43 23.76 11.48
CA GLU A 309 -2.29 23.43 10.06
C GLU A 309 -2.25 21.91 9.86
N SER A 310 -1.52 21.17 10.70
CA SER A 310 -1.52 19.70 10.67
C SER A 310 -2.93 19.13 10.81
N ARG A 311 -3.72 19.64 11.77
CA ARG A 311 -5.10 19.20 11.97
C ARG A 311 -5.97 19.47 10.74
N ILE A 312 -5.90 20.68 10.22
CA ILE A 312 -6.65 21.10 9.02
C ILE A 312 -6.31 20.18 7.82
N GLN A 313 -5.03 19.96 7.57
CA GLN A 313 -4.57 19.15 6.44
C GLN A 313 -4.94 17.67 6.59
N ILE A 314 -4.79 17.09 7.79
CA ILE A 314 -5.17 15.70 8.08
C ILE A 314 -6.67 15.51 7.83
N ASP A 315 -7.52 16.38 8.37
CA ASP A 315 -8.97 16.24 8.23
C ASP A 315 -9.42 16.47 6.78
N THR A 316 -8.80 17.40 6.07
CA THR A 316 -9.02 17.60 4.62
C THR A 316 -8.66 16.34 3.81
N ALA A 317 -7.50 15.74 4.08
CA ALA A 317 -7.07 14.52 3.41
C ALA A 317 -7.98 13.32 3.74
N ARG A 318 -8.42 13.21 5.00
CA ARG A 318 -9.37 12.18 5.44
C ARG A 318 -10.71 12.31 4.72
N LEU A 319 -11.31 13.51 4.71
CA LEU A 319 -12.60 13.74 4.05
C LEU A 319 -12.55 13.42 2.56
N LEU A 320 -11.47 13.81 1.87
CA LEU A 320 -11.31 13.49 0.45
C LEU A 320 -11.09 11.97 0.25
N THR A 321 -10.39 11.29 1.17
CA THR A 321 -10.19 9.84 1.12
C THR A 321 -11.51 9.09 1.36
N LEU A 322 -12.33 9.53 2.32
CA LEU A 322 -13.68 8.98 2.53
C LEU A 322 -14.57 9.20 1.31
N LYS A 323 -14.49 10.36 0.65
CA LYS A 323 -15.19 10.60 -0.62
C LYS A 323 -14.75 9.61 -1.69
N ALA A 324 -13.45 9.35 -1.84
CA ALA A 324 -12.93 8.38 -2.81
C ALA A 324 -13.42 6.95 -2.50
N ALA A 325 -13.43 6.55 -1.21
CA ALA A 325 -13.96 5.28 -0.77
C ALA A 325 -15.46 5.14 -1.07
N TYR A 326 -16.25 6.15 -0.76
CA TYR A 326 -17.69 6.20 -1.08
C TYR A 326 -17.95 6.09 -2.59
N MET A 327 -17.20 6.84 -3.41
CA MET A 327 -17.31 6.77 -4.87
C MET A 327 -16.92 5.38 -5.40
N MET A 328 -15.88 4.75 -4.83
CA MET A 328 -15.52 3.38 -5.18
C MET A 328 -16.66 2.40 -4.90
N ASP A 329 -17.33 2.52 -3.76
CA ASP A 329 -18.41 1.62 -3.34
C ASP A 329 -19.71 1.84 -4.16
N THR A 330 -19.99 3.09 -4.58
CA THR A 330 -21.28 3.45 -5.21
C THR A 330 -21.25 3.43 -6.73
N VAL A 331 -20.14 3.91 -7.36
CA VAL A 331 -20.04 4.02 -8.82
C VAL A 331 -18.88 3.21 -9.41
N GLY A 332 -18.03 2.65 -8.56
CA GLY A 332 -16.92 1.78 -8.94
C GLY A 332 -15.67 2.50 -9.40
N ASN A 333 -14.59 1.73 -9.54
CA ASN A 333 -13.22 2.21 -9.81
C ASN A 333 -13.12 3.13 -11.03
N LYS A 334 -13.82 2.81 -12.12
CA LYS A 334 -13.76 3.58 -13.37
C LYS A 334 -14.26 5.02 -13.21
N PHE A 335 -15.28 5.23 -12.41
CA PHE A 335 -15.88 6.55 -12.21
C PHE A 335 -15.28 7.31 -11.02
N ALA A 336 -14.59 6.62 -10.11
CA ALA A 336 -13.88 7.20 -8.97
C ALA A 336 -12.44 7.65 -9.30
N GLN A 337 -12.02 7.61 -10.56
CA GLN A 337 -10.63 7.88 -10.97
C GLN A 337 -10.10 9.25 -10.51
N ALA A 338 -10.93 10.28 -10.57
CA ALA A 338 -10.53 11.63 -10.18
C ALA A 338 -10.24 11.70 -8.68
N GLU A 339 -11.15 11.18 -7.86
CA GLU A 339 -11.01 11.14 -6.41
C GLU A 339 -9.80 10.30 -6.00
N ILE A 340 -9.61 9.13 -6.59
CA ILE A 340 -8.46 8.25 -6.34
C ILE A 340 -7.15 8.95 -6.70
N ALA A 341 -7.09 9.66 -7.83
CA ALA A 341 -5.90 10.41 -8.22
C ALA A 341 -5.62 11.58 -7.25
N MET A 342 -6.66 12.31 -6.83
CA MET A 342 -6.52 13.44 -5.89
C MET A 342 -5.99 13.00 -4.53
N ILE A 343 -6.55 11.93 -3.94
CA ILE A 343 -6.08 11.45 -2.62
C ILE A 343 -4.65 10.91 -2.68
N LYS A 344 -4.28 10.27 -3.80
CA LYS A 344 -2.94 9.71 -3.99
C LYS A 344 -1.85 10.78 -4.06
N VAL A 345 -2.20 12.01 -4.45
CA VAL A 345 -1.34 13.18 -4.33
C VAL A 345 -1.44 13.79 -2.93
N LEU A 346 -2.65 14.04 -2.44
CA LEU A 346 -2.87 14.81 -1.21
C LEU A 346 -2.37 14.08 0.05
N ALA A 347 -2.85 12.86 0.31
CA ALA A 347 -2.60 12.19 1.58
C ALA A 347 -1.11 11.93 1.85
N PRO A 348 -0.29 11.41 0.91
CA PRO A 348 1.14 11.23 1.15
C PRO A 348 1.90 12.55 1.36
N ASN A 349 1.53 13.63 0.66
CA ASN A 349 2.17 14.93 0.82
C ASN A 349 1.84 15.58 2.18
N VAL A 350 0.58 15.52 2.61
CA VAL A 350 0.16 15.96 3.96
C VAL A 350 0.91 15.18 5.04
N THR A 351 0.93 13.86 4.94
CA THR A 351 1.63 13.01 5.90
C THR A 351 3.12 13.33 5.97
N GLN A 352 3.75 13.55 4.81
CA GLN A 352 5.17 13.93 4.74
C GLN A 352 5.44 15.25 5.48
N GLN A 353 4.57 16.25 5.31
CA GLN A 353 4.70 17.53 5.96
C GLN A 353 4.50 17.45 7.48
N VAL A 354 3.49 16.71 7.94
CA VAL A 354 3.23 16.52 9.38
C VAL A 354 4.37 15.77 10.06
N LEU A 355 4.91 14.73 9.40
CA LEU A 355 6.09 14.01 9.87
C LEU A 355 7.32 14.92 9.97
N ASP A 356 7.57 15.78 8.97
CA ASP A 356 8.69 16.72 8.99
C ASP A 356 8.60 17.67 10.21
N TRP A 357 7.43 18.23 10.46
CA TRP A 357 7.20 19.06 11.64
C TRP A 357 7.33 18.28 12.95
N ALA A 358 6.89 17.02 12.99
CA ALA A 358 7.05 16.18 14.16
C ALA A 358 8.54 15.85 14.43
N ILE A 359 9.32 15.55 13.38
CA ILE A 359 10.77 15.39 13.47
C ILE A 359 11.42 16.64 14.03
N GLN A 360 11.08 17.82 13.49
CA GLN A 360 11.59 19.10 13.93
C GLN A 360 11.27 19.36 15.42
N ALA A 361 10.05 19.01 15.89
CA ALA A 361 9.65 19.14 17.27
C ALA A 361 10.45 18.25 18.24
N HIS A 362 10.95 17.11 17.74
CA HIS A 362 11.78 16.18 18.53
C HIS A 362 13.26 16.56 18.54
N GLY A 363 13.70 17.50 17.67
CA GLY A 363 15.11 17.83 17.48
C GLY A 363 15.93 16.63 17.03
N ALA A 364 17.16 16.44 17.53
CA ALA A 364 18.01 15.33 17.18
C ALA A 364 17.36 13.95 17.41
N GLY A 365 16.50 13.81 18.42
CA GLY A 365 15.71 12.60 18.63
C GLY A 365 14.78 12.25 17.47
N GLY A 366 14.27 13.26 16.74
CA GLY A 366 13.37 13.06 15.62
C GLY A 366 14.02 12.38 14.41
N VAL A 367 15.34 12.51 14.23
CA VAL A 367 16.11 11.86 13.17
C VAL A 367 16.79 10.56 13.64
N SER A 368 16.65 10.22 14.93
CA SER A 368 17.23 9.00 15.51
C SER A 368 16.27 7.81 15.41
N GLY A 369 16.77 6.64 15.77
CA GLY A 369 15.96 5.44 15.91
C GLY A 369 15.17 5.33 17.23
N ASP A 370 15.23 6.35 18.12
CA ASP A 370 14.54 6.36 19.42
C ASP A 370 13.03 6.64 19.26
N PHE A 371 12.65 7.28 18.15
CA PHE A 371 11.27 7.56 17.78
C PHE A 371 10.97 6.98 16.40
N PRO A 372 9.72 6.64 16.08
CA PRO A 372 9.38 6.04 14.79
C PRO A 372 9.40 7.04 13.62
N LEU A 373 9.60 8.33 13.90
CA LEU A 373 9.34 9.42 12.96
C LEU A 373 10.22 9.38 11.71
N ALA A 374 11.53 9.15 11.87
CA ALA A 374 12.46 9.10 10.72
C ALA A 374 12.15 7.92 9.80
N ALA A 375 11.91 6.73 10.34
CA ALA A 375 11.53 5.56 9.56
C ALA A 375 10.16 5.75 8.88
N GLN A 376 9.18 6.31 9.59
CA GLN A 376 7.86 6.64 9.02
C GLN A 376 7.97 7.69 7.91
N TRP A 377 8.84 8.70 8.06
CA TRP A 377 9.09 9.71 7.04
C TRP A 377 9.69 9.06 5.78
N ALA A 378 10.68 8.20 5.95
CA ALA A 378 11.31 7.47 4.86
C ALA A 378 10.29 6.56 4.13
N GLY A 379 9.56 5.74 4.87
CA GLY A 379 8.53 4.86 4.32
C GLY A 379 7.40 5.62 3.61
N ASN A 380 6.87 6.69 4.22
CA ASN A 380 5.82 7.49 3.60
C ASN A 380 6.29 8.20 2.31
N ARG A 381 7.59 8.56 2.21
CA ARG A 381 8.13 9.16 0.99
C ARG A 381 7.96 8.26 -0.24
N THR A 382 7.96 6.94 -0.06
CA THR A 382 7.76 5.99 -1.15
C THR A 382 6.36 6.06 -1.75
N LEU A 383 5.35 6.44 -0.97
CA LEU A 383 3.96 6.54 -1.42
C LEU A 383 3.74 7.65 -2.47
N ARG A 384 4.67 8.59 -2.60
CA ARG A 384 4.67 9.60 -3.67
C ARG A 384 5.22 9.06 -4.99
N LEU A 385 5.72 7.83 -5.01
CA LEU A 385 6.32 7.13 -6.15
C LEU A 385 5.53 5.85 -6.50
N ALA A 386 5.23 5.01 -5.50
CA ALA A 386 4.54 3.75 -5.66
C ALA A 386 3.10 3.93 -6.16
N ASP A 387 2.57 2.96 -6.88
CA ASP A 387 1.21 2.95 -7.48
C ASP A 387 0.90 4.17 -8.37
N GLY A 388 1.94 4.70 -9.00
CA GLY A 388 1.95 5.92 -9.81
C GLY A 388 2.49 7.12 -9.03
N PRO A 389 3.49 7.82 -9.58
CA PRO A 389 4.05 9.02 -8.96
C PRO A 389 3.06 10.19 -8.99
N ASP A 390 3.32 11.19 -8.14
CA ASP A 390 2.52 12.43 -8.01
C ASP A 390 2.21 13.05 -9.39
N GLU A 391 3.19 13.06 -10.30
CA GLU A 391 3.10 13.67 -11.64
C GLU A 391 2.08 12.94 -12.52
N VAL A 392 2.04 11.61 -12.47
CA VAL A 392 1.06 10.79 -13.22
C VAL A 392 -0.35 11.09 -12.75
N HIS A 393 -0.56 11.18 -11.43
CA HIS A 393 -1.87 11.49 -10.86
C HIS A 393 -2.30 12.93 -11.14
N ARG A 394 -1.40 13.92 -11.01
CA ARG A 394 -1.66 15.33 -11.37
C ARG A 394 -2.04 15.47 -12.84
N ASN A 395 -1.31 14.80 -13.74
CA ASN A 395 -1.66 14.79 -15.16
C ASN A 395 -3.04 14.18 -15.42
N ALA A 396 -3.37 13.08 -14.74
CA ALA A 396 -4.70 12.45 -14.85
C ALA A 396 -5.81 13.39 -14.37
N ILE A 397 -5.64 14.05 -13.23
CA ILE A 397 -6.60 15.04 -12.70
C ILE A 397 -6.81 16.17 -13.70
N ALA A 398 -5.72 16.75 -14.23
CA ALA A 398 -5.79 17.84 -15.18
C ALA A 398 -6.52 17.45 -16.47
N LYS A 399 -6.22 16.25 -17.02
CA LYS A 399 -6.92 15.72 -18.21
C LYS A 399 -8.42 15.53 -17.98
N LEU A 400 -8.80 14.97 -16.81
CA LEU A 400 -10.21 14.79 -16.46
C LEU A 400 -10.93 16.12 -16.29
N GLU A 401 -10.28 17.13 -15.71
CA GLU A 401 -10.87 18.46 -15.55
C GLU A 401 -11.03 19.17 -16.89
N LEU A 402 -9.99 19.21 -17.72
CA LEU A 402 -10.04 19.81 -19.06
C LEU A 402 -11.14 19.17 -19.93
N ALA A 403 -11.31 17.84 -19.85
CA ALA A 403 -12.35 17.14 -20.63
C ALA A 403 -13.77 17.60 -20.32
N LYS A 404 -14.05 18.11 -19.11
CA LYS A 404 -15.37 18.64 -18.74
C LYS A 404 -15.73 19.92 -19.48
N HIS A 405 -14.74 20.63 -20.01
CA HIS A 405 -14.91 21.97 -20.58
C HIS A 405 -14.72 22.01 -22.12
N ILE A 406 -14.50 20.87 -22.77
CA ILE A 406 -14.33 20.82 -24.23
C ILE A 406 -15.61 21.26 -24.96
N SER A 407 -16.79 20.85 -24.48
CA SER A 407 -18.08 21.22 -25.07
C SER A 407 -18.47 22.70 -24.78
N LEU A 408 -18.04 23.25 -23.65
CA LEU A 408 -18.36 24.64 -23.25
C LEU A 408 -17.67 25.68 -24.14
N THR A 409 -16.51 25.37 -24.75
CA THR A 409 -15.83 26.29 -25.68
C THR A 409 -16.54 26.37 -27.02
N GLU A 410 -17.23 25.33 -27.47
CA GLU A 410 -18.08 25.36 -28.67
C GLU A 410 -19.34 26.17 -28.45
N ASP A 411 -19.99 26.03 -27.29
CA ASP A 411 -21.23 26.76 -26.93
C ASP A 411 -21.01 28.27 -26.69
N LEU A 412 -19.81 28.66 -26.25
CA LEU A 412 -19.46 30.07 -25.98
C LEU A 412 -18.89 30.79 -27.20
N GLY A 413 -18.79 30.15 -28.38
CA GLY A 413 -18.27 30.75 -29.61
C GLY A 413 -16.81 31.25 -29.51
N LEU A 414 -16.04 30.70 -28.56
CA LEU A 414 -14.64 31.03 -28.40
C LEU A 414 -13.81 30.36 -29.52
N PRO A 415 -12.85 31.09 -30.13
CA PRO A 415 -12.05 30.53 -31.20
C PRO A 415 -11.20 29.37 -30.71
N ILE A 416 -11.43 28.19 -31.29
CA ILE A 416 -10.59 27.01 -31.07
C ILE A 416 -9.34 27.19 -31.91
N THR A 417 -8.23 27.55 -31.28
CA THR A 417 -6.92 27.52 -31.96
C THR A 417 -6.52 26.05 -32.15
N ARG A 418 -6.73 25.53 -33.36
CA ARG A 418 -6.15 24.25 -33.79
C ARG A 418 -4.65 24.48 -34.03
N SER A 419 -3.81 23.90 -33.15
CA SER A 419 -2.35 23.78 -33.41
C SER A 419 -2.08 22.47 -34.12
#